data_de3876ed2657eff66f49693a0122b994
#
_entry.id   de3876ed2657eff66f49693a0122b994
#
_cell.length_a   1.000
_cell.length_b   1.000
_cell.length_c   1.000
_cell.angle_alpha   90.00
_cell.angle_beta   90.00
_cell.angle_gamma   90.00
#
_symmetry.space_group_name_H-M   'P 1'
#
loop_
_entity.id
_entity.type
_entity.pdbx_description
1 polymer ?
#
loop_
_entity_poly.entity_id
_entity_poly.type
_entity_poly.pdbx_seq_one_letter_code
_entity_poly.pdbx_strand_id
1 'polypeptide(L)'
;MDTPAYWDQLINRSVSRFFLLAALATEPMHGYQAAKAVEEATDACCTPSAAMIYPALRDLMEGGYITCDVERTGARERKVCELTPKGREAYRTAAESWRRILPYLDQATNAAFPADVDAVAVS
;
A
#
# COMPACT_ATOMS: atom_id res chain seq x y z
N MET A 1 22.83 -0.01 -3.37
CA MET A 1 22.17 -1.31 -3.54
C MET A 1 22.41 -2.28 -2.40
N ASP A 2 23.39 -2.01 -1.57
CA ASP A 2 23.79 -2.89 -0.47
C ASP A 2 23.07 -2.60 0.84
N THR A 3 22.38 -1.47 0.94
CA THR A 3 21.74 -1.06 2.20
C THR A 3 20.26 -1.43 2.21
N PRO A 4 19.71 -1.83 3.36
CA PRO A 4 18.27 -2.05 3.48
C PRO A 4 17.44 -0.85 3.05
N ALA A 5 17.93 0.37 3.32
CA ALA A 5 17.18 1.59 2.98
C ALA A 5 16.90 1.71 1.48
N TYR A 6 17.83 1.30 0.64
CA TYR A 6 17.63 1.32 -0.82
C TYR A 6 16.43 0.45 -1.22
N TRP A 7 16.41 -0.79 -0.73
CA TRP A 7 15.35 -1.75 -1.08
C TRP A 7 14.01 -1.39 -0.44
N ASP A 8 14.04 -0.91 0.81
CA ASP A 8 12.83 -0.47 1.50
C ASP A 8 12.15 0.67 0.74
N GLN A 9 12.93 1.62 0.21
CA GLN A 9 12.37 2.71 -0.58
C GLN A 9 11.72 2.23 -1.88
N LEU A 10 12.37 1.30 -2.57
CA LEU A 10 11.80 0.71 -3.79
C LEU A 10 10.51 -0.04 -3.51
N ILE A 11 10.51 -0.85 -2.46
CA ILE A 11 9.33 -1.62 -2.05
C ILE A 11 8.21 -0.67 -1.67
N ASN A 12 8.49 0.31 -0.82
CA ASN A 12 7.49 1.28 -0.38
C ASN A 12 6.87 2.03 -1.54
N ARG A 13 7.70 2.42 -2.52
CA ARG A 13 7.21 3.13 -3.70
C ARG A 13 6.25 2.28 -4.51
N SER A 14 6.53 0.99 -4.64
CA SER A 14 5.69 0.09 -5.43
C SER A 14 4.42 -0.34 -4.71
N VAL A 15 4.47 -0.51 -3.37
CA VAL A 15 3.32 -1.04 -2.62
C VAL A 15 2.41 0.03 -2.04
N SER A 16 2.88 1.28 -1.90
CA SER A 16 2.09 2.34 -1.25
C SER A 16 0.73 2.55 -1.89
N ARG A 17 0.68 2.64 -3.21
CA ARG A 17 -0.57 2.84 -3.94
C ARG A 17 -1.51 1.67 -3.74
N PHE A 18 -0.98 0.45 -3.77
CA PHE A 18 -1.78 -0.74 -3.57
C PHE A 18 -2.40 -0.80 -2.18
N PHE A 19 -1.60 -0.56 -1.13
CA PHE A 19 -2.11 -0.58 0.23
C PHE A 19 -3.08 0.56 0.51
N LEU A 20 -2.90 1.72 -0.14
CA LEU A 20 -3.88 2.81 -0.05
C LEU A 20 -5.22 2.41 -0.66
N LEU A 21 -5.19 1.79 -1.83
CA LEU A 21 -6.41 1.29 -2.46
C LEU A 21 -7.07 0.25 -1.56
N ALA A 22 -6.30 -0.66 -0.99
CA ALA A 22 -6.81 -1.69 -0.09
C ALA A 22 -7.47 -1.08 1.15
N ALA A 23 -6.83 -0.09 1.76
CA ALA A 23 -7.37 0.59 2.94
C ALA A 23 -8.69 1.31 2.62
N LEU A 24 -8.71 2.06 1.52
CA LEU A 24 -9.89 2.81 1.10
C LEU A 24 -11.01 1.93 0.59
N ALA A 25 -10.71 0.68 0.21
CA ALA A 25 -11.72 -0.29 -0.19
C ALA A 25 -12.57 -0.75 1.00
N THR A 26 -12.07 -0.65 2.22
CA THR A 26 -12.80 -1.05 3.41
C THR A 26 -13.80 0.02 3.86
N GLU A 27 -13.38 1.28 3.86
CA GLU A 27 -14.22 2.41 4.27
C GLU A 27 -13.60 3.74 3.82
N PRO A 28 -14.39 4.80 3.70
CA PRO A 28 -13.83 6.13 3.48
C PRO A 28 -12.94 6.55 4.67
N MET A 29 -11.86 7.26 4.39
CA MET A 29 -10.87 7.64 5.39
C MET A 29 -10.29 9.02 5.14
N HIS A 30 -9.85 9.69 6.20
CA HIS A 30 -8.95 10.82 6.09
C HIS A 30 -7.58 10.36 5.62
N GLY A 31 -6.79 11.26 5.01
CA GLY A 31 -5.47 10.92 4.50
C GLY A 31 -4.56 10.30 5.57
N TYR A 32 -4.52 10.89 6.76
CA TYR A 32 -3.66 10.35 7.82
C TYR A 32 -4.15 8.99 8.34
N GLN A 33 -5.45 8.75 8.33
CA GLN A 33 -6.01 7.44 8.70
C GLN A 33 -5.61 6.38 7.67
N ALA A 34 -5.62 6.73 6.40
CA ALA A 34 -5.18 5.85 5.34
C ALA A 34 -3.69 5.49 5.50
N ALA A 35 -2.86 6.49 5.83
CA ALA A 35 -1.44 6.26 6.10
C ALA A 35 -1.24 5.33 7.29
N LYS A 36 -2.02 5.54 8.35
CA LYS A 36 -1.96 4.70 9.55
C LYS A 36 -2.44 3.27 9.26
N ALA A 37 -3.47 3.13 8.44
CA ALA A 37 -3.97 1.82 8.03
C ALA A 37 -2.92 1.05 7.23
N VAL A 38 -2.17 1.73 6.37
CA VAL A 38 -1.05 1.12 5.63
C VAL A 38 0.03 0.66 6.60
N GLU A 39 0.38 1.49 7.58
CA GLU A 39 1.35 1.14 8.60
C GLU A 39 0.93 -0.12 9.37
N GLU A 40 -0.34 -0.18 9.79
CA GLU A 40 -0.87 -1.34 10.50
C GLU A 40 -0.91 -2.59 9.62
N ALA A 41 -1.28 -2.45 8.35
CA ALA A 41 -1.35 -3.56 7.41
C ALA A 41 0.02 -4.17 7.11
N THR A 42 1.08 -3.38 7.22
CA THR A 42 2.46 -3.83 7.00
C THR A 42 3.20 -4.13 8.29
N ASP A 43 2.52 -4.06 9.44
CA ASP A 43 3.10 -4.23 10.78
C ASP A 43 4.33 -3.34 10.99
N ALA A 44 4.24 -2.11 10.48
CA ALA A 44 5.29 -1.09 10.55
C ALA A 44 6.61 -1.53 9.92
N CYS A 45 6.63 -2.65 9.21
CA CYS A 45 7.86 -3.19 8.63
C CYS A 45 8.40 -2.29 7.52
N CYS A 46 7.51 -1.73 6.69
CA CYS A 46 7.89 -1.00 5.49
C CYS A 46 7.07 0.28 5.38
N THR A 47 6.89 0.98 6.50
CA THR A 47 5.97 2.11 6.62
C THR A 47 6.31 3.22 5.64
N PRO A 48 5.43 3.54 4.67
CA PRO A 48 5.66 4.68 3.80
C PRO A 48 5.56 5.96 4.62
N SER A 49 6.46 6.89 4.36
CA SER A 49 6.41 8.20 4.99
C SER A 49 5.26 9.03 4.44
N ALA A 50 4.88 10.11 5.15
CA ALA A 50 3.91 11.08 4.65
C ALA A 50 4.34 11.63 3.29
N ALA A 51 5.64 11.75 3.05
CA ALA A 51 6.18 12.21 1.78
C ALA A 51 5.82 11.27 0.61
N MET A 52 5.51 10.00 0.87
CA MET A 52 5.09 9.04 -0.15
C MET A 52 3.56 8.94 -0.22
N ILE A 53 2.88 9.02 0.91
CA ILE A 53 1.43 8.81 0.99
C ILE A 53 0.66 9.96 0.35
N TYR A 54 0.99 11.20 0.68
CA TYR A 54 0.21 12.34 0.18
C TYR A 54 0.34 12.53 -1.34
N PRO A 55 1.53 12.40 -1.96
CA PRO A 55 1.62 12.40 -3.41
C PRO A 55 0.86 11.24 -4.06
N ALA A 56 0.87 10.07 -3.45
CA ALA A 56 0.13 8.92 -3.96
C ALA A 56 -1.39 9.18 -3.94
N LEU A 57 -1.91 9.76 -2.85
CA LEU A 57 -3.31 10.15 -2.75
C LEU A 57 -3.68 11.17 -3.83
N ARG A 58 -2.80 12.14 -4.07
CA ARG A 58 -3.01 13.15 -5.11
C ARG A 58 -3.09 12.51 -6.49
N ASP A 59 -2.16 11.61 -6.79
CA ASP A 59 -2.15 10.89 -8.07
C ASP A 59 -3.43 10.10 -8.27
N LEU A 60 -3.89 9.42 -7.25
CA LEU A 60 -5.13 8.65 -7.30
C LEU A 60 -6.34 9.56 -7.52
N MET A 61 -6.36 10.72 -6.90
CA MET A 61 -7.44 11.69 -7.07
C MET A 61 -7.44 12.27 -8.48
N GLU A 62 -6.28 12.68 -8.98
CA GLU A 62 -6.13 13.22 -10.33
C GLU A 62 -6.51 12.20 -11.40
N GLY A 63 -6.22 10.92 -11.15
CA GLY A 63 -6.59 9.85 -12.06
C GLY A 63 -8.05 9.42 -12.00
N GLY A 64 -8.82 9.96 -11.05
CA GLY A 64 -10.22 9.59 -10.88
C GLY A 64 -10.45 8.27 -10.14
N TYR A 65 -9.44 7.77 -9.44
CA TYR A 65 -9.54 6.52 -8.69
C TYR A 65 -10.11 6.72 -7.29
N ILE A 66 -9.97 7.91 -6.75
CA ILE A 66 -10.58 8.31 -5.48
C ILE A 66 -11.24 9.68 -5.62
N THR A 67 -12.24 9.92 -4.77
CA THR A 67 -12.79 11.26 -4.56
C THR A 67 -12.60 11.62 -3.11
N CYS A 68 -12.30 12.89 -2.85
CA CYS A 68 -12.10 13.39 -1.50
C CYS A 68 -13.04 14.57 -1.28
N ASP A 69 -13.86 14.48 -0.23
CA ASP A 69 -14.80 15.54 0.14
C ASP A 69 -14.35 16.18 1.45
N VAL A 70 -14.57 17.47 1.57
CA VAL A 70 -14.25 18.19 2.78
C VAL A 70 -15.33 17.93 3.82
N GLU A 71 -14.92 17.39 4.96
CA GLU A 71 -15.78 17.22 6.13
C GLU A 71 -15.42 18.28 7.15
N ARG A 72 -16.43 19.04 7.61
CA ARG A 72 -16.24 20.08 8.62
C ARG A 72 -16.84 19.61 9.93
N THR A 73 -16.01 19.59 10.97
CA THR A 73 -16.43 19.32 12.34
C THR A 73 -15.93 20.46 13.21
N GLY A 74 -16.81 21.39 13.54
CA GLY A 74 -16.42 22.60 14.27
C GLY A 74 -15.50 23.48 13.42
N ALA A 75 -14.34 23.85 13.95
CA ALA A 75 -13.35 24.68 13.26
C ALA A 75 -12.39 23.89 12.37
N ARG A 76 -12.51 22.55 12.35
CA ARG A 76 -11.59 21.69 11.58
C ARG A 76 -12.19 21.28 10.27
N GLU A 77 -11.37 21.35 9.20
CA GLU A 77 -11.68 20.78 7.91
C GLU A 77 -10.79 19.55 7.69
N ARG A 78 -11.41 18.46 7.29
CA ARG A 78 -10.69 17.23 6.95
C ARG A 78 -11.20 16.71 5.61
N LYS A 79 -10.30 16.22 4.80
CA LYS A 79 -10.67 15.57 3.54
C LYS A 79 -10.87 14.08 3.80
N VAL A 80 -12.09 13.61 3.53
CA VAL A 80 -12.42 12.20 3.59
C VAL A 80 -12.39 11.66 2.18
N CYS A 81 -11.57 10.64 1.95
CA CYS A 81 -11.38 10.06 0.62
C CYS A 81 -12.02 8.68 0.54
N GLU A 82 -12.59 8.37 -0.62
CA GLU A 82 -13.17 7.05 -0.88
C GLU A 82 -12.88 6.62 -2.32
N LEU A 83 -12.92 5.31 -2.55
CA LEU A 83 -12.73 4.77 -3.89
C LEU A 83 -13.92 5.09 -4.77
N THR A 84 -13.63 5.46 -6.02
CA THR A 84 -14.62 5.50 -7.08
C THR A 84 -14.80 4.09 -7.64
N PRO A 85 -15.82 3.84 -8.51
CA PRO A 85 -15.90 2.57 -9.21
C PRO A 85 -14.63 2.25 -10.01
N LYS A 86 -14.01 3.27 -10.62
CA LYS A 86 -12.72 3.13 -11.30
C LYS A 86 -11.61 2.69 -10.33
N GLY A 87 -11.64 3.25 -9.11
CA GLY A 87 -10.68 2.88 -8.07
C GLY A 87 -10.85 1.45 -7.59
N ARG A 88 -12.08 0.98 -7.47
CA ARG A 88 -12.35 -0.41 -7.09
C ARG A 88 -11.86 -1.38 -8.15
N GLU A 89 -12.03 -1.04 -9.42
CA GLU A 89 -11.51 -1.83 -10.52
C GLU A 89 -9.98 -1.85 -10.52
N ALA A 90 -9.35 -0.68 -10.29
CA ALA A 90 -7.90 -0.57 -10.18
C ALA A 90 -7.36 -1.42 -9.03
N TYR A 91 -8.04 -1.42 -7.89
CA TYR A 91 -7.65 -2.25 -6.75
C TYR A 91 -7.67 -3.74 -7.13
N ARG A 92 -8.74 -4.18 -7.79
CA ARG A 92 -8.85 -5.57 -8.22
C ARG A 92 -7.76 -5.95 -9.21
N THR A 93 -7.50 -5.10 -10.19
CA THR A 93 -6.45 -5.30 -11.18
C THR A 93 -5.07 -5.41 -10.52
N ALA A 94 -4.79 -4.51 -9.58
CA ALA A 94 -3.54 -4.54 -8.83
C ALA A 94 -3.40 -5.81 -8.00
N ALA A 95 -4.49 -6.22 -7.35
CA ALA A 95 -4.48 -7.46 -6.55
C ALA A 95 -4.17 -8.68 -7.40
N GLU A 96 -4.73 -8.76 -8.61
CA GLU A 96 -4.42 -9.85 -9.55
C GLU A 96 -2.95 -9.85 -9.95
N SER A 97 -2.39 -8.67 -10.22
CA SER A 97 -0.98 -8.55 -10.58
C SER A 97 -0.07 -8.97 -9.44
N TRP A 98 -0.36 -8.50 -8.23
CA TRP A 98 0.41 -8.90 -7.05
C TRP A 98 0.32 -10.40 -6.79
N ARG A 99 -0.88 -10.96 -6.93
CA ARG A 99 -1.08 -12.40 -6.73
C ARG A 99 -0.24 -13.23 -7.69
N ARG A 100 -0.07 -12.76 -8.93
CA ARG A 100 0.77 -13.46 -9.91
C ARG A 100 2.25 -13.45 -9.56
N ILE A 101 2.75 -12.34 -8.98
CA ILE A 101 4.17 -12.21 -8.68
C ILE A 101 4.58 -12.83 -7.35
N LEU A 102 3.63 -12.96 -6.41
CA LEU A 102 3.94 -13.42 -5.05
C LEU A 102 4.69 -14.75 -4.99
N PRO A 103 4.28 -15.81 -5.72
CA PRO A 103 5.01 -17.09 -5.67
C PRO A 103 6.46 -16.97 -6.13
N TYR A 104 6.70 -16.11 -7.11
CA TYR A 104 8.05 -15.92 -7.64
C TYR A 104 8.92 -15.11 -6.71
N LEU A 105 8.33 -14.10 -6.04
CA LEU A 105 9.02 -13.35 -4.99
C LEU A 105 9.39 -14.28 -3.84
N ASP A 106 8.47 -15.15 -3.45
CA ASP A 106 8.70 -16.12 -2.39
C ASP A 106 9.88 -17.05 -2.74
N GLN A 107 9.90 -17.59 -3.96
CA GLN A 107 10.98 -18.45 -4.43
C GLN A 107 12.33 -17.70 -4.44
N ALA A 108 12.33 -16.49 -4.96
CA ALA A 108 13.57 -15.72 -5.08
C ALA A 108 14.13 -15.32 -3.72
N THR A 109 13.26 -14.94 -2.77
CA THR A 109 13.72 -14.59 -1.42
C THR A 109 14.21 -15.82 -0.67
N ASN A 110 13.52 -16.94 -0.80
CA ASN A 110 13.93 -18.20 -0.16
C ASN A 110 15.28 -18.67 -0.70
N ALA A 111 15.56 -18.47 -1.97
CA ALA A 111 16.85 -18.87 -2.56
C ALA A 111 18.03 -18.13 -1.94
N ALA A 112 17.81 -16.93 -1.38
CA ALA A 112 18.85 -16.17 -0.68
C ALA A 112 19.19 -16.76 0.70
N PHE A 113 18.31 -17.63 1.24
CA PHE A 113 18.45 -18.23 2.57
C PHE A 113 18.24 -19.74 2.49
N PRO A 114 19.18 -20.49 1.88
CA PRO A 114 18.97 -21.93 1.63
C PRO A 114 18.69 -22.76 2.88
N ALA A 115 19.27 -22.39 4.02
CA ALA A 115 19.04 -23.10 5.27
C ALA A 115 17.61 -22.92 5.77
N ASP A 116 17.03 -21.73 5.58
CA ASP A 116 15.64 -21.44 5.95
C ASP A 116 14.67 -22.18 5.04
N VAL A 117 15.00 -22.29 3.75
CA VAL A 117 14.20 -23.06 2.78
C VAL A 117 14.17 -24.53 3.17
N ASP A 118 15.29 -25.11 3.53
CA ASP A 118 15.38 -26.50 3.97
C ASP A 118 14.54 -26.74 5.23
N ALA A 119 14.60 -25.81 6.19
CA ALA A 119 13.80 -25.89 7.40
C ALA A 119 12.30 -25.81 7.10
N VAL A 120 11.89 -24.97 6.18
CA VAL A 120 10.49 -24.82 5.77
C VAL A 120 10.02 -26.05 5.01
N ALA A 121 10.86 -26.61 4.16
CA ALA A 121 10.53 -27.79 3.37
C ALA A 121 10.29 -29.02 4.24
N VAL A 122 10.92 -29.11 5.39
CA VAL A 122 10.77 -30.24 6.34
C VAL A 122 9.49 -30.10 7.16
N SER A 123 9.02 -28.88 7.37
CA SER A 123 7.81 -28.63 8.14
C SER A 123 6.55 -28.71 7.28
#